data_746afed747ca88f487aec81fb821c859
#
_entry.id   746afed747ca88f487aec81fb821c859
#
_cell.length_a   1.000
_cell.length_b   1.000
_cell.length_c   1.000
_cell.angle_alpha   90.00
_cell.angle_beta   90.00
_cell.angle_gamma   90.00
#
_symmetry.space_group_name_H-M   'P 1'
#
loop_
_entity.id
_entity.type
_entity.pdbx_description
1 polymer ?
#
loop_
_entity_poly.entity_id
_entity_poly.type
_entity_poly.pdbx_seq_one_letter_code
_entity_poly.pdbx_strand_id
1 'polypeptide(L)'
;ADPPVVQLNGEDANTNLTWFFVQLLPGTSGTIDDYFRFVNDSVKPRLEAVPGVARVEVNGSMPEQLTIDLDVRKAAEYGIAIPQVAQLAGRANDVSGGFVDVGRRQYTLRMAGRYTPQELGEMILAWREGQAVRLADVATIAIKRPERTFIGYQNGNPALGMRIVRESGANVLATLDAVKAEVARLREGPLKERGLAIEQSFDSGLFINRAINLLSGNLVV
;
A
#
# COMPACT_ATOMS: atom_id res chain seq x y z
N ALA A 1 -16.40 -2.99 -11.64
CA ALA A 1 -16.53 -3.96 -10.56
C ALA A 1 -15.17 -4.64 -10.42
N ASP A 2 -14.55 -4.55 -9.26
CA ASP A 2 -13.33 -5.30 -8.99
C ASP A 2 -13.62 -6.79 -9.13
N PRO A 3 -12.69 -7.59 -9.66
CA PRO A 3 -12.86 -9.02 -9.70
C PRO A 3 -13.05 -9.55 -8.27
N PRO A 4 -13.93 -10.53 -8.04
CA PRO A 4 -14.16 -11.07 -6.72
C PRO A 4 -12.85 -11.63 -6.17
N VAL A 5 -12.42 -11.12 -5.01
CA VAL A 5 -11.29 -11.68 -4.28
C VAL A 5 -11.82 -12.88 -3.50
N VAL A 6 -11.47 -14.08 -3.94
CA VAL A 6 -11.75 -15.30 -3.19
C VAL A 6 -10.74 -15.39 -2.06
N GLN A 7 -11.16 -15.06 -0.85
CA GLN A 7 -10.41 -15.38 0.36
C GLN A 7 -10.83 -16.77 0.83
N LEU A 8 -9.94 -17.72 0.70
CA LEU A 8 -10.10 -19.03 1.34
C LEU A 8 -9.86 -18.83 2.83
N ASN A 9 -10.93 -18.73 3.62
CA ASN A 9 -10.86 -18.86 5.07
C ASN A 9 -10.66 -20.36 5.39
N GLY A 10 -9.43 -20.83 5.27
CA GLY A 10 -9.04 -22.12 5.80
C GLY A 10 -8.89 -22.07 7.34
N GLU A 11 -8.73 -23.23 7.95
CA GLU A 11 -8.60 -23.42 9.40
C GLU A 11 -7.46 -22.61 10.07
N ASP A 12 -6.57 -21.97 9.30
CA ASP A 12 -5.53 -21.04 9.76
C ASP A 12 -6.01 -19.58 9.77
N ALA A 13 -7.14 -19.28 10.41
CA ALA A 13 -7.66 -17.92 10.51
C ALA A 13 -6.70 -16.94 11.23
N ASN A 14 -5.66 -17.44 11.88
CA ASN A 14 -4.65 -16.63 12.59
C ASN A 14 -3.27 -16.68 11.90
N THR A 15 -3.20 -16.23 10.64
CA THR A 15 -1.96 -16.14 9.88
C THR A 15 -1.13 -14.89 10.22
N ASN A 16 -1.59 -14.03 11.13
CA ASN A 16 -0.83 -12.88 11.61
C ASN A 16 0.39 -13.35 12.40
N LEU A 17 1.58 -13.10 11.86
CA LEU A 17 2.83 -13.46 12.51
C LEU A 17 3.26 -12.40 13.51
N THR A 18 3.34 -11.16 13.04
CA THR A 18 3.85 -10.05 13.83
C THR A 18 3.46 -8.70 13.21
N TRP A 19 3.54 -7.66 14.03
CA TRP A 19 3.36 -6.28 13.60
C TRP A 19 4.60 -5.48 13.91
N PHE A 20 5.05 -4.69 12.95
CA PHE A 20 6.06 -3.67 13.11
C PHE A 20 5.50 -2.30 12.79
N PHE A 21 6.10 -1.26 13.36
CA PHE A 21 5.82 0.12 13.03
C PHE A 21 7.10 0.82 12.59
N VAL A 22 7.03 1.52 11.46
CA VAL A 22 8.11 2.37 10.97
C VAL A 22 7.75 3.81 11.29
N GLN A 23 8.66 4.53 11.93
CA GLN A 23 8.49 5.94 12.34
C GLN A 23 9.75 6.74 12.07
N LEU A 24 9.61 8.07 12.05
CA LEU A 24 10.74 8.97 11.93
C LEU A 24 11.56 8.98 13.21
N LEU A 25 12.88 8.99 13.06
CA LEU A 25 13.79 9.33 14.15
C LEU A 25 13.74 10.84 14.43
N PRO A 26 13.99 11.28 15.69
CA PRO A 26 14.07 12.69 16.02
C PRO A 26 15.07 13.42 15.12
N GLY A 27 14.67 14.56 14.56
CA GLY A 27 15.51 15.37 13.67
C GLY A 27 15.40 14.98 12.18
N THR A 28 14.67 13.93 11.82
CA THR A 28 14.39 13.59 10.42
C THR A 28 13.35 14.55 9.85
N SER A 29 13.62 15.12 8.68
CA SER A 29 12.73 16.06 8.00
C SER A 29 11.56 15.34 7.30
N GLY A 30 10.44 16.06 7.12
CA GLY A 30 9.27 15.56 6.43
C GLY A 30 8.26 14.87 7.34
N THR A 31 7.36 14.13 6.73
CA THR A 31 6.31 13.34 7.39
C THR A 31 6.50 11.86 7.08
N ILE A 32 5.93 10.99 7.89
CA ILE A 32 6.03 9.54 7.66
C ILE A 32 5.42 9.12 6.30
N ASP A 33 4.46 9.89 5.78
CA ASP A 33 3.85 9.65 4.47
C ASP A 33 4.86 9.80 3.31
N ASP A 34 5.86 10.67 3.45
CA ASP A 34 6.88 10.89 2.43
C ASP A 34 7.78 9.66 2.25
N TYR A 35 7.85 8.82 3.27
CA TYR A 35 8.63 7.58 3.29
C TYR A 35 7.82 6.33 2.93
N PHE A 36 6.49 6.46 2.70
CA PHE A 36 5.65 5.32 2.36
C PHE A 36 6.16 4.55 1.13
N ARG A 37 6.51 5.27 0.06
CA ARG A 37 7.03 4.65 -1.16
C ARG A 37 8.31 3.86 -0.89
N PHE A 38 9.24 4.43 -0.13
CA PHE A 38 10.46 3.72 0.25
C PHE A 38 10.16 2.46 1.07
N VAL A 39 9.27 2.53 2.05
CA VAL A 39 8.87 1.37 2.85
C VAL A 39 8.21 0.31 1.98
N ASN A 40 7.29 0.72 1.10
CA ASN A 40 6.56 -0.19 0.22
C ASN A 40 7.45 -0.85 -0.84
N ASP A 41 8.39 -0.10 -1.44
CA ASP A 41 9.16 -0.56 -2.60
C ASP A 41 10.51 -1.16 -2.22
N SER A 42 11.05 -0.85 -1.03
CA SER A 42 12.38 -1.31 -0.60
C SER A 42 12.36 -2.16 0.67
N VAL A 43 11.51 -1.85 1.65
CA VAL A 43 11.45 -2.59 2.92
C VAL A 43 10.53 -3.80 2.81
N LYS A 44 9.31 -3.59 2.33
CA LYS A 44 8.29 -4.64 2.17
C LYS A 44 8.79 -5.86 1.37
N PRO A 45 9.39 -5.70 0.16
CA PRO A 45 9.83 -6.85 -0.63
C PRO A 45 10.92 -7.69 0.07
N ARG A 46 11.77 -7.06 0.86
CA ARG A 46 12.79 -7.77 1.63
C ARG A 46 12.21 -8.64 2.73
N LEU A 47 11.14 -8.17 3.38
CA LEU A 47 10.41 -8.95 4.38
C LEU A 47 9.57 -10.05 3.73
N GLU A 48 8.99 -9.80 2.55
CA GLU A 48 8.27 -10.80 1.76
C GLU A 48 9.17 -11.91 1.19
N ALA A 49 10.47 -11.61 1.00
CA ALA A 49 11.46 -12.62 0.58
C ALA A 49 11.89 -13.57 1.71
N VAL A 50 11.48 -13.31 2.96
CA VAL A 50 11.80 -14.21 4.09
C VAL A 50 10.98 -15.51 3.97
N PRO A 51 11.61 -16.68 4.02
CA PRO A 51 10.89 -17.96 3.94
C PRO A 51 9.79 -18.09 4.99
N GLY A 52 8.61 -18.49 4.56
CA GLY A 52 7.44 -18.63 5.42
C GLY A 52 6.58 -17.35 5.58
N VAL A 53 6.97 -16.24 4.97
CA VAL A 53 6.16 -15.03 4.88
C VAL A 53 5.32 -15.08 3.60
N ALA A 54 3.98 -15.04 3.75
CA ALA A 54 3.06 -15.02 2.63
C ALA A 54 2.94 -13.63 1.99
N ARG A 55 2.86 -12.60 2.82
CA ARG A 55 2.75 -11.19 2.40
C ARG A 55 3.02 -10.22 3.54
N VAL A 56 3.33 -9.00 3.16
CA VAL A 56 3.46 -7.87 4.09
C VAL A 56 2.47 -6.78 3.67
N GLU A 57 1.66 -6.31 4.61
CA GLU A 57 0.71 -5.23 4.38
C GLU A 57 1.20 -3.97 5.05
N VAL A 58 1.34 -2.89 4.28
CA VAL A 58 1.77 -1.57 4.78
C VAL A 58 0.55 -0.68 4.89
N ASN A 59 0.29 -0.16 6.08
CA ASN A 59 -0.88 0.65 6.43
C ASN A 59 -0.44 1.94 7.14
N GLY A 60 -1.34 2.91 7.22
CA GLY A 60 -1.12 4.13 8.02
C GLY A 60 -0.62 5.33 7.23
N SER A 61 -0.51 5.23 5.90
CA SER A 61 -0.18 6.34 5.02
C SER A 61 -1.19 6.53 3.90
N MET A 62 -1.27 7.75 3.45
CA MET A 62 -1.97 8.14 2.23
C MET A 62 -0.95 8.69 1.24
N PRO A 63 -0.35 7.83 0.40
CA PRO A 63 0.61 8.28 -0.60
C PRO A 63 -0.03 9.25 -1.57
N GLU A 64 0.78 10.15 -2.08
CA GLU A 64 0.35 11.02 -3.17
C GLU A 64 -0.12 10.17 -4.35
N GLN A 65 -1.26 10.56 -4.89
CA GLN A 65 -1.90 9.88 -6.00
C GLN A 65 -2.12 10.89 -7.13
N LEU A 66 -1.88 10.43 -8.34
CA LEU A 66 -2.29 11.18 -9.51
C LEU A 66 -3.80 11.02 -9.66
N THR A 67 -4.51 12.13 -9.59
CA THR A 67 -5.97 12.17 -9.72
C THR A 67 -6.36 12.78 -11.05
N ILE A 68 -7.35 12.19 -11.70
CA ILE A 68 -7.98 12.69 -12.92
C ILE A 68 -9.43 13.00 -12.58
N ASP A 69 -9.73 14.28 -12.37
CA ASP A 69 -11.08 14.77 -12.10
C ASP A 69 -11.76 15.13 -13.41
N LEU A 70 -12.64 14.26 -13.89
CA LEU A 70 -13.30 14.39 -15.20
C LEU A 70 -14.48 15.40 -15.11
N ASP A 71 -14.49 16.38 -16.02
CA ASP A 71 -15.65 17.23 -16.26
C ASP A 71 -16.65 16.49 -17.16
N VAL A 72 -17.69 15.93 -16.54
CA VAL A 72 -18.70 15.11 -17.22
C VAL A 72 -19.42 15.89 -18.32
N ARG A 73 -19.62 17.21 -18.18
CA ARG A 73 -20.28 18.02 -19.20
C ARG A 73 -19.39 18.18 -20.42
N LYS A 74 -18.13 18.55 -20.23
CA LYS A 74 -17.18 18.65 -21.33
C LYS A 74 -16.97 17.31 -22.00
N ALA A 75 -16.85 16.22 -21.25
CA ALA A 75 -16.73 14.88 -21.82
C ALA A 75 -17.94 14.54 -22.71
N ALA A 76 -19.17 14.88 -22.26
CA ALA A 76 -20.38 14.66 -23.04
C ALA A 76 -20.44 15.53 -24.30
N GLU A 77 -20.02 16.80 -24.24
CA GLU A 77 -19.94 17.72 -25.38
C GLU A 77 -19.00 17.18 -26.48
N TYR A 78 -17.88 16.58 -26.08
CA TYR A 78 -16.95 15.91 -26.99
C TYR A 78 -17.34 14.48 -27.34
N GLY A 79 -18.45 13.94 -26.78
CA GLY A 79 -18.90 12.56 -27.00
C GLY A 79 -17.95 11.50 -26.46
N ILE A 80 -17.24 11.82 -25.37
CA ILE A 80 -16.28 10.93 -24.73
C ILE A 80 -17.00 10.17 -23.60
N ALA A 81 -16.98 8.84 -23.71
CA ALA A 81 -17.55 7.98 -22.68
C ALA A 81 -16.58 7.80 -21.50
N ILE A 82 -17.09 7.89 -20.27
CA ILE A 82 -16.29 7.71 -19.03
C ILE A 82 -15.51 6.38 -19.02
N PRO A 83 -16.09 5.23 -19.44
CA PRO A 83 -15.36 3.97 -19.52
C PRO A 83 -14.15 4.00 -20.46
N GLN A 84 -14.22 4.80 -21.52
CA GLN A 84 -13.11 4.97 -22.46
C GLN A 84 -11.92 5.68 -21.79
N VAL A 85 -12.18 6.72 -21.00
CA VAL A 85 -11.14 7.42 -20.21
C VAL A 85 -10.53 6.47 -19.17
N ALA A 86 -11.36 5.69 -18.48
CA ALA A 86 -10.90 4.70 -17.50
C ALA A 86 -10.02 3.60 -18.14
N GLN A 87 -10.38 3.13 -19.33
CA GLN A 87 -9.57 2.16 -20.07
C GLN A 87 -8.22 2.73 -20.53
N LEU A 88 -8.21 3.96 -21.03
CA LEU A 88 -6.98 4.63 -21.45
C LEU A 88 -6.05 4.89 -20.26
N ALA A 89 -6.60 5.37 -19.16
CA ALA A 89 -5.86 5.57 -17.92
C ALA A 89 -5.33 4.23 -17.37
N GLY A 90 -6.12 3.16 -17.41
CA GLY A 90 -5.71 1.81 -17.01
C GLY A 90 -4.58 1.22 -17.87
N ARG A 91 -4.56 1.50 -19.19
CA ARG A 91 -3.48 1.08 -20.09
C ARG A 91 -2.19 1.86 -19.89
N ALA A 92 -2.30 3.10 -19.47
CA ALA A 92 -1.15 3.94 -19.13
C ALA A 92 -0.50 3.50 -17.81
N ASN A 93 -1.20 2.70 -17.02
CA ASN A 93 -0.76 2.22 -15.72
C ASN A 93 -0.83 0.68 -15.68
N ASP A 94 0.31 0.04 -15.72
CA ASP A 94 0.44 -1.43 -15.66
C ASP A 94 0.14 -2.01 -14.25
N VAL A 95 -0.47 -1.21 -13.37
CA VAL A 95 -0.86 -1.61 -12.01
C VAL A 95 -2.33 -1.28 -11.79
N SER A 96 -3.12 -2.32 -11.62
CA SER A 96 -4.55 -2.32 -11.31
C SER A 96 -4.91 -1.40 -10.14
N GLY A 97 -5.88 -0.52 -10.35
CA GLY A 97 -6.52 0.25 -9.29
C GLY A 97 -7.34 1.40 -9.83
N GLY A 98 -8.59 1.18 -10.12
CA GLY A 98 -9.54 2.23 -10.45
C GLY A 98 -10.90 1.89 -9.90
N PHE A 99 -11.48 2.79 -9.11
CA PHE A 99 -12.90 2.75 -8.79
C PHE A 99 -13.62 3.72 -9.72
N VAL A 100 -14.69 3.24 -10.34
CA VAL A 100 -15.62 4.07 -11.10
C VAL A 100 -16.97 3.94 -10.41
N ASP A 101 -17.37 4.95 -9.63
CA ASP A 101 -18.72 5.03 -9.11
C ASP A 101 -19.64 5.69 -10.15
N VAL A 102 -20.71 5.02 -10.52
CA VAL A 102 -21.71 5.51 -11.47
C VAL A 102 -22.86 6.15 -10.70
N GLY A 103 -22.82 7.46 -10.55
CA GLY A 103 -23.88 8.25 -9.95
C GLY A 103 -23.65 9.72 -10.21
N ARG A 104 -24.50 10.65 -9.78
CA ARG A 104 -24.51 12.11 -10.03
C ARG A 104 -23.22 12.88 -9.64
N ARG A 105 -22.03 12.26 -9.58
CA ARG A 105 -20.82 12.82 -8.96
C ARG A 105 -19.59 12.73 -9.84
N GLN A 106 -18.63 13.59 -9.54
CA GLN A 106 -17.27 13.65 -10.04
C GLN A 106 -16.56 12.28 -9.91
N TYR A 107 -15.99 11.82 -11.01
CA TYR A 107 -15.23 10.57 -11.01
C TYR A 107 -13.75 10.86 -10.84
N THR A 108 -13.13 10.29 -9.82
CA THR A 108 -11.70 10.40 -9.56
C THR A 108 -11.03 9.09 -9.88
N LEU A 109 -10.15 9.07 -10.86
CA LEU A 109 -9.27 7.95 -11.17
C LEU A 109 -7.95 8.13 -10.40
N ARG A 110 -7.51 7.08 -9.73
CA ARG A 110 -6.27 7.08 -8.95
C ARG A 110 -5.23 6.22 -9.65
N MET A 111 -4.06 6.78 -9.92
CA MET A 111 -2.98 6.09 -10.60
C MET A 111 -1.69 6.20 -9.79
N ALA A 112 -0.96 5.11 -9.63
CA ALA A 112 0.36 5.06 -9.01
C ALA A 112 1.41 5.10 -10.14
N GLY A 113 1.98 6.26 -10.38
CA GLY A 113 2.53 6.69 -11.44
C GLY A 113 3.81 6.60 -12.17
N ARG A 114 3.77 6.26 -13.44
CA ARG A 114 4.87 6.47 -14.38
C ARG A 114 4.75 7.78 -15.17
N TYR A 115 3.58 8.43 -15.15
CA TYR A 115 3.31 9.64 -15.94
C TYR A 115 3.20 10.86 -15.06
N THR A 116 3.71 11.96 -15.55
CA THR A 116 3.46 13.28 -14.97
C THR A 116 2.04 13.76 -15.32
N PRO A 117 1.43 14.67 -14.55
CA PRO A 117 0.14 15.27 -14.90
C PRO A 117 0.12 15.86 -16.31
N GLN A 118 1.23 16.44 -16.75
CA GLN A 118 1.38 17.03 -18.09
C GLN A 118 1.33 15.96 -19.18
N GLU A 119 2.11 14.90 -19.04
CA GLU A 119 2.14 13.79 -20.02
C GLU A 119 0.77 13.13 -20.17
N LEU A 120 0.06 12.94 -19.06
CA LEU A 120 -1.31 12.43 -19.11
C LEU A 120 -2.28 13.41 -19.75
N GLY A 121 -2.13 14.71 -19.51
CA GLY A 121 -2.95 15.74 -20.12
C GLY A 121 -2.87 15.73 -21.65
N GLU A 122 -1.72 15.42 -22.22
CA GLU A 122 -1.48 15.35 -23.65
C GLU A 122 -2.09 14.09 -24.32
N MET A 123 -2.61 13.16 -23.55
CA MET A 123 -3.22 11.93 -24.07
C MET A 123 -4.42 12.23 -24.94
N ILE A 124 -4.42 11.77 -26.20
CA ILE A 124 -5.51 11.96 -27.15
C ILE A 124 -6.61 10.94 -26.85
N LEU A 125 -7.79 11.43 -26.52
CA LEU A 125 -8.99 10.62 -26.27
C LEU A 125 -9.79 10.35 -27.54
N ALA A 126 -9.88 11.35 -28.43
CA ALA A 126 -10.63 11.28 -29.68
C ALA A 126 -10.13 12.32 -30.68
N TRP A 127 -10.57 12.16 -31.95
CA TRP A 127 -10.44 13.18 -32.99
C TRP A 127 -11.84 13.71 -33.34
N ARG A 128 -12.01 15.02 -33.30
CA ARG A 128 -13.26 15.69 -33.68
C ARG A 128 -12.97 16.81 -34.67
N GLU A 129 -13.62 16.78 -35.81
CA GLU A 129 -13.47 17.78 -36.88
C GLU A 129 -12.00 18.10 -37.26
N GLY A 130 -11.15 17.08 -37.21
CA GLY A 130 -9.70 17.22 -37.50
C GLY A 130 -8.87 17.73 -36.31
N GLN A 131 -9.47 17.97 -35.14
CA GLN A 131 -8.77 18.38 -33.93
C GLN A 131 -8.66 17.23 -32.93
N ALA A 132 -7.52 17.12 -32.27
CA ALA A 132 -7.32 16.16 -31.21
C ALA A 132 -7.99 16.65 -29.93
N VAL A 133 -8.88 15.85 -29.35
CA VAL A 133 -9.43 16.07 -28.00
C VAL A 133 -8.52 15.34 -27.03
N ARG A 134 -7.88 16.10 -26.16
CA ARG A 134 -6.93 15.59 -25.16
C ARG A 134 -7.60 15.39 -23.80
N LEU A 135 -6.96 14.62 -22.93
CA LEU A 135 -7.46 14.40 -21.57
C LEU A 135 -7.55 15.73 -20.79
N ALA A 136 -6.61 16.66 -20.98
CA ALA A 136 -6.61 17.97 -20.35
C ALA A 136 -7.83 18.85 -20.77
N ASP A 137 -8.45 18.58 -21.92
CA ASP A 137 -9.60 19.35 -22.40
C ASP A 137 -10.87 19.00 -21.60
N VAL A 138 -10.93 17.77 -21.06
CA VAL A 138 -12.11 17.22 -20.38
C VAL A 138 -11.87 16.86 -18.91
N ALA A 139 -10.64 17.01 -18.41
CA ALA A 139 -10.30 16.65 -17.04
C ALA A 139 -9.25 17.59 -16.43
N THR A 140 -9.29 17.71 -15.11
CA THR A 140 -8.22 18.30 -14.31
C THR A 140 -7.33 17.21 -13.76
N ILE A 141 -6.03 17.29 -14.05
CA ILE A 141 -5.06 16.27 -13.65
C ILE A 141 -4.13 16.90 -12.62
N ALA A 142 -4.06 16.30 -11.45
CA ALA A 142 -3.24 16.81 -10.36
C ALA A 142 -2.71 15.68 -9.47
N ILE A 143 -1.55 15.91 -8.86
CA ILE A 143 -1.08 15.07 -7.77
C ILE A 143 -1.74 15.56 -6.49
N LYS A 144 -2.53 14.71 -5.85
CA LYS A 144 -3.23 15.01 -4.61
C LYS A 144 -2.93 13.93 -3.57
N ARG A 145 -2.88 14.32 -2.31
CA ARG A 145 -2.99 13.37 -1.20
C ARG A 145 -4.48 13.17 -0.92
N PRO A 146 -4.98 11.93 -0.90
CA PRO A 146 -6.36 11.67 -0.52
C PRO A 146 -6.61 12.07 0.93
N GLU A 147 -7.88 12.25 1.30
CA GLU A 147 -8.23 12.45 2.70
C GLU A 147 -7.76 11.27 3.54
N ARG A 148 -7.19 11.58 4.70
CA ARG A 148 -6.62 10.59 5.60
C ARG A 148 -7.74 9.84 6.31
N THR A 149 -7.95 8.58 5.94
CA THR A 149 -8.97 7.70 6.54
C THR A 149 -8.43 6.89 7.71
N PHE A 150 -7.10 6.72 7.79
CA PHE A 150 -6.43 6.00 8.85
C PHE A 150 -5.07 6.61 9.18
N ILE A 151 -4.76 6.72 10.46
CA ILE A 151 -3.45 7.18 10.95
C ILE A 151 -2.92 6.13 11.91
N GLY A 152 -1.74 5.58 11.61
CA GLY A 152 -1.01 4.75 12.54
C GLY A 152 -0.21 5.59 13.53
N TYR A 153 -0.26 5.24 14.81
CA TYR A 153 0.59 5.81 15.84
C TYR A 153 1.33 4.71 16.59
N GLN A 154 2.59 4.96 16.86
CA GLN A 154 3.41 4.15 17.74
C GLN A 154 4.08 5.06 18.77
N ASN A 155 3.83 4.79 20.06
CA ASN A 155 4.35 5.60 21.16
C ASN A 155 4.06 7.12 21.01
N GLY A 156 2.86 7.46 20.51
CA GLY A 156 2.44 8.85 20.30
C GLY A 156 2.98 9.53 19.03
N ASN A 157 3.81 8.86 18.25
CA ASN A 157 4.33 9.38 16.98
C ASN A 157 3.62 8.74 15.78
N PRO A 158 3.35 9.50 14.71
CA PRO A 158 2.83 8.94 13.46
C PRO A 158 3.75 7.85 12.91
N ALA A 159 3.15 6.73 12.48
CA ALA A 159 3.90 5.56 12.05
C ALA A 159 3.19 4.81 10.91
N LEU A 160 3.97 4.13 10.08
CA LEU A 160 3.48 3.14 9.13
C LEU A 160 3.40 1.79 9.81
N GLY A 161 2.22 1.20 9.86
CA GLY A 161 2.04 -0.17 10.34
C GLY A 161 2.41 -1.18 9.26
N MET A 162 3.20 -2.18 9.60
CA MET A 162 3.55 -3.30 8.74
C MET A 162 3.04 -4.60 9.37
N ARG A 163 2.00 -5.17 8.78
CA ARG A 163 1.47 -6.47 9.20
C ARG A 163 2.14 -7.57 8.39
N ILE A 164 2.78 -8.50 9.07
CA ILE A 164 3.43 -9.65 8.45
C ILE A 164 2.51 -10.86 8.61
N VAL A 165 2.15 -11.44 7.47
CA VAL A 165 1.27 -12.59 7.36
C VAL A 165 2.11 -13.80 6.99
N ARG A 166 1.97 -14.88 7.75
CA ARG A 166 2.69 -16.15 7.57
C ARG A 166 2.02 -17.00 6.49
N GLU A 167 2.79 -17.77 5.76
CA GLU A 167 2.27 -18.85 4.91
C GLU A 167 1.56 -19.92 5.75
N SER A 168 0.51 -20.49 5.18
CA SER A 168 -0.18 -21.63 5.81
C SER A 168 0.79 -22.80 5.95
N GLY A 169 0.81 -23.42 7.15
CA GLY A 169 1.70 -24.52 7.45
C GLY A 169 3.18 -24.18 7.74
N ALA A 170 3.63 -22.93 7.54
CA ALA A 170 4.99 -22.55 7.90
C ALA A 170 5.20 -22.55 9.43
N ASN A 171 6.43 -22.82 9.86
CA ASN A 171 6.77 -22.81 11.28
C ASN A 171 6.78 -21.40 11.84
N VAL A 172 5.91 -21.11 12.80
CA VAL A 172 5.72 -19.77 13.38
C VAL A 172 7.00 -19.19 13.97
N LEU A 173 7.68 -19.97 14.82
CA LEU A 173 8.87 -19.48 15.55
C LEU A 173 10.04 -19.29 14.60
N ALA A 174 10.31 -20.25 13.71
CA ALA A 174 11.40 -20.16 12.74
C ALA A 174 11.18 -18.96 11.76
N THR A 175 9.95 -18.79 11.26
CA THR A 175 9.62 -17.65 10.39
C THR A 175 9.77 -16.31 11.13
N LEU A 176 9.31 -16.23 12.37
CA LEU A 176 9.43 -15.05 13.19
C LEU A 176 10.89 -14.66 13.46
N ASP A 177 11.74 -15.63 13.78
CA ASP A 177 13.17 -15.40 14.02
C ASP A 177 13.87 -14.91 12.74
N ALA A 178 13.52 -15.50 11.58
CA ALA A 178 14.04 -15.06 10.28
C ALA A 178 13.58 -13.63 9.94
N VAL A 179 12.32 -13.29 10.20
CA VAL A 179 11.79 -11.92 10.04
C VAL A 179 12.52 -10.95 10.94
N LYS A 180 12.72 -11.27 12.24
CA LYS A 180 13.48 -10.43 13.19
C LYS A 180 14.92 -10.21 12.73
N ALA A 181 15.57 -11.23 12.20
CA ALA A 181 16.93 -11.11 11.65
C ALA A 181 16.97 -10.15 10.44
N GLU A 182 15.98 -10.21 9.54
CA GLU A 182 15.89 -9.28 8.41
C GLU A 182 15.55 -7.85 8.86
N VAL A 183 14.66 -7.70 9.84
CA VAL A 183 14.37 -6.40 10.46
C VAL A 183 15.62 -5.78 11.08
N ALA A 184 16.47 -6.57 11.73
CA ALA A 184 17.74 -6.08 12.29
C ALA A 184 18.68 -5.56 11.18
N ARG A 185 18.78 -6.25 10.04
CA ARG A 185 19.56 -5.78 8.88
C ARG A 185 18.98 -4.48 8.30
N LEU A 186 17.65 -4.39 8.18
CA LEU A 186 16.97 -3.19 7.71
C LEU A 186 17.19 -2.01 8.63
N ARG A 187 17.17 -2.23 9.95
CA ARG A 187 17.38 -1.22 10.99
C ARG A 187 18.78 -0.61 10.91
N GLU A 188 19.82 -1.45 10.78
CA GLU A 188 21.22 -0.97 10.74
C GLU A 188 21.65 -0.43 9.36
N GLY A 189 20.90 -0.71 8.32
CA GLY A 189 21.19 -0.28 6.96
C GLY A 189 20.18 0.77 6.46
N PRO A 190 19.32 0.40 5.48
CA PRO A 190 18.54 1.35 4.69
C PRO A 190 17.56 2.22 5.49
N LEU A 191 17.07 1.76 6.65
CA LEU A 191 16.19 2.56 7.51
C LEU A 191 16.99 3.64 8.23
N LYS A 192 18.13 3.27 8.83
CA LYS A 192 19.02 4.20 9.54
C LYS A 192 19.52 5.32 8.63
N GLU A 193 19.93 4.99 7.42
CA GLU A 193 20.38 5.96 6.41
C GLU A 193 19.33 7.03 6.08
N ARG A 194 18.06 6.70 6.27
CA ARG A 194 16.93 7.61 6.03
C ARG A 194 16.34 8.22 7.28
N GLY A 195 16.95 8.01 8.43
CA GLY A 195 16.42 8.51 9.70
C GLY A 195 15.13 7.84 10.13
N LEU A 196 14.95 6.55 9.80
CA LEU A 196 13.76 5.78 10.17
C LEU A 196 14.10 4.75 11.24
N ALA A 197 13.17 4.56 12.17
CA ALA A 197 13.16 3.46 13.13
C ALA A 197 12.09 2.45 12.77
N ILE A 198 12.33 1.18 13.09
CA ILE A 198 11.34 0.10 12.99
C ILE A 198 11.23 -0.61 14.35
N GLU A 199 10.02 -0.67 14.91
CA GLU A 199 9.76 -1.22 16.21
C GLU A 199 8.68 -2.30 16.14
N GLN A 200 8.87 -3.39 16.87
CA GLN A 200 7.90 -4.48 16.98
C GLN A 200 6.83 -4.14 18.00
N SER A 201 5.56 -4.24 17.60
CA SER A 201 4.41 -3.99 18.50
C SER A 201 3.72 -5.27 18.94
N PHE A 202 3.64 -6.26 18.07
CA PHE A 202 3.01 -7.55 18.34
C PHE A 202 3.96 -8.68 17.99
N ASP A 203 4.03 -9.70 18.84
CA ASP A 203 4.87 -10.87 18.68
C ASP A 203 4.08 -12.13 19.05
N SER A 204 3.68 -12.92 18.04
CA SER A 204 2.98 -14.18 18.26
C SER A 204 3.83 -15.23 18.98
N GLY A 205 5.16 -15.15 18.85
CA GLY A 205 6.08 -16.08 19.51
C GLY A 205 6.08 -15.99 21.03
N LEU A 206 5.76 -14.82 21.59
CA LEU A 206 5.65 -14.66 23.04
C LEU A 206 4.53 -15.54 23.63
N PHE A 207 3.41 -15.62 22.94
CA PHE A 207 2.28 -16.47 23.38
C PHE A 207 2.60 -17.95 23.26
N ILE A 208 3.23 -18.34 22.14
CA ILE A 208 3.63 -19.72 21.88
C ILE A 208 4.67 -20.18 22.91
N ASN A 209 5.72 -19.39 23.14
CA ASN A 209 6.76 -19.73 24.10
C ASN A 209 6.21 -19.81 25.53
N ARG A 210 5.26 -18.94 25.92
CA ARG A 210 4.59 -19.05 27.21
C ARG A 210 3.80 -20.34 27.34
N ALA A 211 3.06 -20.73 26.29
CA ALA A 211 2.29 -21.97 26.29
C ALA A 211 3.21 -23.20 26.39
N ILE A 212 4.32 -23.24 25.66
CA ILE A 212 5.31 -24.32 25.71
C ILE A 212 5.91 -24.40 27.12
N ASN A 213 6.32 -23.27 27.70
CA ASN A 213 6.91 -23.25 29.06
C ASN A 213 5.93 -23.71 30.13
N LEU A 214 4.66 -23.35 30.03
CA LEU A 214 3.61 -23.83 30.94
C LEU A 214 3.40 -25.34 30.83
N LEU A 215 3.39 -25.87 29.61
CA LEU A 215 3.24 -27.32 29.38
C LEU A 215 4.47 -28.09 29.86
N SER A 216 5.68 -27.58 29.57
CA SER A 216 6.94 -28.22 29.99
C SER A 216 7.12 -28.19 31.50
N GLY A 217 6.74 -27.08 32.16
CA GLY A 217 6.82 -26.94 33.60
C GLY A 217 5.86 -27.87 34.35
N ASN A 218 4.73 -28.25 33.76
CA ASN A 218 3.76 -29.19 34.36
C ASN A 218 4.08 -30.69 34.08
N LEU A 219 5.03 -30.96 33.17
CA LEU A 219 5.45 -32.35 32.89
C LEU A 219 6.62 -32.83 33.73
N VAL A 220 7.20 -31.97 34.57
CA VAL A 220 8.32 -32.27 35.47
C VAL A 220 7.77 -32.25 36.90
N VAL A 221 6.84 -33.19 37.22
CA VAL A 221 6.43 -33.56 38.55
C VAL A 221 6.42 -35.07 38.67
#